data_ca635b562486ad25bb7dbca3f4237057
#
_entry.id   ca635b562486ad25bb7dbca3f4237057
#
_cell.length_a   1.000
_cell.length_b   1.000
_cell.length_c   1.000
_cell.angle_alpha   90.00
_cell.angle_beta   90.00
_cell.angle_gamma   90.00
#
_symmetry.space_group_name_H-M   'P 1'
#
loop_
_entity.id
_entity.type
_entity.pdbx_description
1 polymer ?
#
loop_
_entity_poly.entity_id
_entity_poly.type
_entity_poly.pdbx_seq_one_letter_code
_entity_poly.pdbx_strand_id
1 'polypeptide(L)'
;MPEHPPRAARLLYECLTKACCAVRCGHPVSHIEANRLHLDNGEAHEFDACFLVTAVAPPAWLRQTGLELDAAGFIAVDPTLQSRSHPNIFAAGDIATIVGSPRPKAGVYAVRAGPVLADNIRRFVAGRRPKPWKPQRRALAILGTADGRSVGIRGNHASHSRFWWWLKKWIDRRWMAKYTDLKMASPPAPAALPGLSKTPDSTDPAFEAIRCLGCGAKTGHETLAAAMREAAEIAVGLGADPRLMPPDGLNEDSAILPVPESGEMVQSIDVISEIISDPFQLGRIAAVHAMSDIYAANAVPVWAMAA
;
A
#
# COMPACT_ATOMS: atom_id res chain seq x y z
N MET A 1 3.07 11.15 -24.25
CA MET A 1 2.42 9.91 -23.73
C MET A 1 2.75 8.76 -24.71
N PRO A 2 3.93 8.16 -24.63
CA PRO A 2 4.37 7.16 -25.61
C PRO A 2 3.52 5.87 -25.62
N GLU A 3 2.89 5.54 -24.52
CA GLU A 3 2.07 4.31 -24.38
C GLU A 3 0.62 4.45 -24.87
N HIS A 4 0.19 5.65 -25.27
CA HIS A 4 -1.17 5.94 -25.67
C HIS A 4 -1.24 6.44 -27.12
N PRO A 5 -2.37 6.22 -27.82
CA PRO A 5 -2.51 6.67 -29.20
C PRO A 5 -2.42 8.21 -29.29
N PRO A 6 -1.89 8.78 -30.39
CA PRO A 6 -1.74 10.23 -30.57
C PRO A 6 -3.05 11.00 -30.36
N ARG A 7 -4.19 10.40 -30.69
CA ARG A 7 -5.51 10.98 -30.48
C ARG A 7 -5.81 11.22 -29.00
N ALA A 8 -5.38 10.33 -28.09
CA ALA A 8 -5.56 10.52 -26.66
C ALA A 8 -4.77 11.72 -26.15
N ALA A 9 -3.51 11.85 -26.56
CA ALA A 9 -2.66 12.99 -26.21
C ALA A 9 -3.28 14.31 -26.69
N ARG A 10 -3.79 14.35 -27.93
CA ARG A 10 -4.47 15.53 -28.50
C ARG A 10 -5.71 15.92 -27.67
N LEU A 11 -6.58 14.95 -27.37
CA LEU A 11 -7.79 15.21 -26.57
C LEU A 11 -7.47 15.75 -25.18
N LEU A 12 -6.45 15.20 -24.52
CA LEU A 12 -6.02 15.69 -23.21
C LEU A 12 -5.39 17.08 -23.30
N TYR A 13 -4.58 17.33 -24.32
CA TYR A 13 -4.01 18.66 -24.57
C TYR A 13 -5.11 19.71 -24.77
N GLU A 14 -6.12 19.41 -25.60
CA GLU A 14 -7.28 20.28 -25.81
C GLU A 14 -8.05 20.55 -24.50
N CYS A 15 -8.23 19.53 -23.65
CA CYS A 15 -8.88 19.70 -22.35
C CYS A 15 -8.06 20.61 -21.42
N LEU A 16 -6.75 20.43 -21.33
CA LEU A 16 -5.87 21.25 -20.51
C LEU A 16 -5.83 22.70 -21.00
N THR A 17 -5.71 22.90 -22.30
CA THR A 17 -5.71 24.25 -22.89
C THR A 17 -7.05 24.98 -22.64
N LYS A 18 -8.19 24.28 -22.76
CA LYS A 18 -9.50 24.85 -22.40
C LYS A 18 -9.64 25.19 -20.93
N ALA A 19 -8.94 24.48 -20.07
CA ALA A 19 -8.86 24.76 -18.63
C ALA A 19 -7.80 25.81 -18.27
N CYS A 20 -7.26 26.54 -19.26
CA CYS A 20 -6.22 27.55 -19.11
C CYS A 20 -4.90 27.01 -18.51
N CYS A 21 -4.65 25.70 -18.63
CA CYS A 21 -3.40 25.09 -18.18
C CYS A 21 -2.30 25.28 -19.25
N ALA A 22 -1.17 25.83 -18.86
CA ALA A 22 0.03 25.87 -19.71
C ALA A 22 0.64 24.48 -19.76
N VAL A 23 0.73 23.89 -20.95
CA VAL A 23 1.32 22.56 -21.16
C VAL A 23 2.69 22.72 -21.81
N ARG A 24 3.73 22.24 -21.12
CA ARG A 24 5.10 22.21 -21.64
C ARG A 24 5.51 20.77 -21.87
N CYS A 25 6.04 20.49 -23.05
CA CYS A 25 6.47 19.16 -23.45
C CYS A 25 7.90 19.21 -24.02
N GLY A 26 8.61 18.10 -23.91
CA GLY A 26 9.94 17.96 -24.52
C GLY A 26 11.10 18.44 -23.64
N HIS A 27 10.81 18.98 -22.47
CA HIS A 27 11.83 19.43 -21.52
C HIS A 27 11.63 18.70 -20.18
N PRO A 28 12.45 17.66 -19.92
CA PRO A 28 12.44 16.97 -18.62
C PRO A 28 12.78 17.92 -17.48
N VAL A 29 12.15 17.67 -16.32
CA VAL A 29 12.52 18.34 -15.08
C VAL A 29 13.85 17.76 -14.61
N SER A 30 14.86 18.60 -14.41
CA SER A 30 16.19 18.22 -13.95
C SER A 30 16.24 18.11 -12.42
N HIS A 31 15.72 19.09 -11.71
CA HIS A 31 15.59 19.09 -10.24
C HIS A 31 14.50 20.05 -9.77
N ILE A 32 14.12 19.93 -8.51
CA ILE A 32 13.08 20.73 -7.87
C ILE A 32 13.63 21.24 -6.54
N GLU A 33 13.49 22.54 -6.32
CA GLU A 33 13.75 23.24 -5.06
C GLU A 33 12.45 23.51 -4.33
N ALA A 34 12.51 24.17 -3.18
CA ALA A 34 11.33 24.39 -2.32
C ALA A 34 10.16 25.11 -3.05
N ASN A 35 10.45 26.04 -3.97
CA ASN A 35 9.45 26.82 -4.68
C ASN A 35 9.77 27.01 -6.18
N ARG A 36 10.74 26.24 -6.70
CA ARG A 36 11.23 26.40 -8.08
C ARG A 36 11.53 25.06 -8.72
N LEU A 37 11.11 24.91 -9.96
CA LEU A 37 11.34 23.73 -10.80
C LEU A 37 12.29 24.10 -11.91
N HIS A 38 13.31 23.30 -12.16
CA HIS A 38 14.30 23.49 -13.20
C HIS A 38 14.14 22.46 -14.31
N LEU A 39 14.20 22.91 -15.56
CA LEU A 39 14.17 22.07 -16.75
C LEU A 39 15.59 21.78 -17.24
N ASP A 40 15.73 20.77 -18.08
CA ASP A 40 17.01 20.34 -18.70
C ASP A 40 17.59 21.39 -19.67
N ASN A 41 16.75 22.28 -20.20
CA ASN A 41 17.15 23.39 -21.07
C ASN A 41 17.63 24.64 -20.32
N GLY A 42 17.69 24.59 -18.96
CA GLY A 42 18.10 25.72 -18.12
C GLY A 42 16.98 26.67 -17.72
N GLU A 43 15.75 26.50 -18.23
CA GLU A 43 14.60 27.27 -17.76
C GLU A 43 14.23 26.88 -16.33
N ALA A 44 13.75 27.86 -15.55
CA ALA A 44 13.24 27.64 -14.21
C ALA A 44 11.85 28.27 -14.06
N HIS A 45 10.98 27.60 -13.34
CA HIS A 45 9.61 28.04 -13.10
C HIS A 45 9.32 28.05 -11.59
N GLU A 46 8.81 29.16 -11.09
CA GLU A 46 8.33 29.26 -9.71
C GLU A 46 6.94 28.67 -9.57
N PHE A 47 6.63 28.14 -8.39
CA PHE A 47 5.33 27.58 -8.06
C PHE A 47 5.01 27.74 -6.57
N ASP A 48 3.73 27.85 -6.24
CA ASP A 48 3.21 27.84 -4.87
C ASP A 48 2.96 26.41 -4.38
N ALA A 49 2.60 25.50 -5.29
CA ALA A 49 2.40 24.07 -5.02
C ALA A 49 2.85 23.24 -6.20
N CYS A 50 3.50 22.11 -5.92
CA CYS A 50 3.97 21.17 -6.93
C CYS A 50 3.38 19.77 -6.70
N PHE A 51 2.74 19.20 -7.72
CA PHE A 51 2.24 17.83 -7.70
C PHE A 51 3.10 16.98 -8.63
N LEU A 52 3.86 16.06 -8.05
CA LEU A 52 4.74 15.15 -8.80
C LEU A 52 3.98 13.87 -9.18
N VAL A 53 3.84 13.63 -10.48
CA VAL A 53 3.27 12.41 -11.04
C VAL A 53 4.29 11.81 -12.01
N THR A 54 5.29 11.14 -11.46
CA THR A 54 6.38 10.53 -12.23
C THR A 54 6.07 9.08 -12.61
N ALA A 55 6.88 8.50 -13.47
CA ALA A 55 6.85 7.07 -13.75
C ALA A 55 7.24 6.26 -12.50
N VAL A 56 6.73 5.03 -12.41
CA VAL A 56 7.11 4.11 -11.35
C VAL A 56 8.58 3.72 -11.48
N ALA A 57 9.33 3.86 -10.40
CA ALA A 57 10.71 3.39 -10.29
C ALA A 57 10.79 2.26 -9.25
N PRO A 58 11.64 1.25 -9.47
CA PRO A 58 11.84 0.21 -8.48
C PRO A 58 12.60 0.76 -7.27
N PRO A 59 12.26 0.32 -6.05
CA PRO A 59 13.00 0.69 -4.85
C PRO A 59 14.49 0.30 -4.95
N ALA A 60 15.39 1.19 -4.51
CA ALA A 60 16.84 0.98 -4.65
C ALA A 60 17.34 -0.28 -3.91
N TRP A 61 16.71 -0.62 -2.78
CA TRP A 61 17.08 -1.78 -1.96
C TRP A 61 16.93 -3.12 -2.69
N LEU A 62 16.09 -3.23 -3.73
CA LEU A 62 15.96 -4.46 -4.52
C LEU A 62 17.29 -4.94 -5.10
N ARG A 63 18.20 -4.03 -5.43
CA ARG A 63 19.53 -4.37 -5.95
C ARG A 63 20.41 -5.12 -4.95
N GLN A 64 20.07 -5.07 -3.67
CA GLN A 64 20.84 -5.71 -2.58
C GLN A 64 20.25 -7.05 -2.14
N THR A 65 19.10 -7.46 -2.72
CA THR A 65 18.37 -8.67 -2.28
C THR A 65 18.87 -9.99 -2.89
N GLY A 66 19.70 -9.93 -3.93
CA GLY A 66 20.07 -11.12 -4.71
C GLY A 66 18.96 -11.65 -5.63
N LEU A 67 17.80 -10.99 -5.68
CA LEU A 67 16.73 -11.34 -6.61
C LEU A 67 17.13 -11.01 -8.05
N GLU A 68 16.69 -11.84 -9.01
CA GLU A 68 16.82 -11.52 -10.42
C GLU A 68 15.90 -10.33 -10.74
N LEU A 69 16.50 -9.27 -11.28
CA LEU A 69 15.82 -8.04 -11.68
C LEU A 69 15.81 -7.91 -13.20
N ASP A 70 14.82 -7.23 -13.74
CA ASP A 70 14.82 -6.83 -15.15
C ASP A 70 15.78 -5.66 -15.40
N ALA A 71 15.94 -5.26 -16.66
CA ALA A 71 16.86 -4.17 -17.05
C ALA A 71 16.49 -2.80 -16.39
N ALA A 72 15.24 -2.62 -15.95
CA ALA A 72 14.79 -1.42 -15.26
C ALA A 72 14.92 -1.53 -13.73
N GLY A 73 15.27 -2.71 -13.18
CA GLY A 73 15.46 -2.97 -11.77
C GLY A 73 14.23 -3.50 -11.03
N PHE A 74 13.17 -3.90 -11.73
CA PHE A 74 12.01 -4.56 -11.15
C PHE A 74 12.24 -6.07 -11.00
N ILE A 75 11.57 -6.70 -10.03
CA ILE A 75 11.72 -8.14 -9.79
C ILE A 75 11.25 -8.93 -11.03
N ALA A 76 12.14 -9.74 -11.59
CA ALA A 76 11.84 -10.63 -12.70
C ALA A 76 11.08 -11.85 -12.18
N VAL A 77 9.81 -11.99 -12.61
CA VAL A 77 8.96 -13.12 -12.25
C VAL A 77 8.57 -13.93 -13.49
N ASP A 78 8.31 -15.20 -13.28
CA ASP A 78 7.72 -16.06 -14.29
C ASP A 78 6.18 -15.84 -14.37
N PRO A 79 5.47 -16.50 -15.32
CA PRO A 79 4.01 -16.38 -15.39
C PRO A 79 3.25 -16.85 -14.15
N THR A 80 3.86 -17.57 -13.22
CA THR A 80 3.25 -17.97 -11.94
C THR A 80 3.36 -16.88 -10.86
N LEU A 81 4.01 -15.77 -11.17
CA LEU A 81 4.37 -14.67 -10.26
C LEU A 81 5.44 -15.06 -9.23
N GLN A 82 6.14 -16.17 -9.43
CA GLN A 82 7.32 -16.55 -8.65
C GLN A 82 8.55 -15.81 -9.17
N SER A 83 9.43 -15.40 -8.27
CA SER A 83 10.76 -14.91 -8.62
C SER A 83 11.54 -15.97 -9.39
N ARG A 84 12.23 -15.58 -10.44
CA ARG A 84 13.05 -16.51 -11.24
C ARG A 84 14.28 -17.02 -10.50
N SER A 85 14.79 -16.26 -9.57
CA SER A 85 15.96 -16.65 -8.75
C SER A 85 15.60 -17.38 -7.46
N HIS A 86 14.38 -17.14 -6.90
CA HIS A 86 13.99 -17.68 -5.60
C HIS A 86 12.54 -18.19 -5.66
N PRO A 87 12.32 -19.51 -5.75
CA PRO A 87 10.98 -20.07 -5.99
C PRO A 87 9.99 -19.89 -4.82
N ASN A 88 10.48 -19.59 -3.62
CA ASN A 88 9.67 -19.26 -2.44
C ASN A 88 9.27 -17.79 -2.36
N ILE A 89 9.76 -16.93 -3.26
CA ILE A 89 9.42 -15.52 -3.31
C ILE A 89 8.47 -15.27 -4.47
N PHE A 90 7.40 -14.52 -4.19
CA PHE A 90 6.40 -14.10 -5.16
C PHE A 90 6.36 -12.58 -5.23
N ALA A 91 6.13 -12.04 -6.43
CA ALA A 91 5.96 -10.60 -6.60
C ALA A 91 4.89 -10.30 -7.65
N ALA A 92 4.10 -9.25 -7.40
CA ALA A 92 3.04 -8.79 -8.28
C ALA A 92 2.88 -7.27 -8.22
N GLY A 93 2.13 -6.69 -9.17
CA GLY A 93 1.92 -5.26 -9.26
C GLY A 93 3.14 -4.53 -9.85
N ASP A 94 3.31 -3.28 -9.46
CA ASP A 94 4.29 -2.40 -10.09
C ASP A 94 5.74 -2.80 -9.80
N ILE A 95 5.99 -3.51 -8.70
CA ILE A 95 7.33 -3.99 -8.33
C ILE A 95 7.85 -5.15 -9.21
N ALA A 96 6.95 -5.84 -9.92
CA ALA A 96 7.30 -7.06 -10.67
C ALA A 96 7.17 -6.90 -12.18
N THR A 97 8.01 -7.59 -12.94
CA THR A 97 7.91 -7.74 -14.39
C THR A 97 7.82 -9.20 -14.77
N ILE A 98 6.73 -9.59 -15.45
CA ILE A 98 6.57 -10.96 -15.98
C ILE A 98 7.46 -11.11 -17.20
N VAL A 99 8.45 -11.96 -17.11
CA VAL A 99 9.41 -12.23 -18.20
C VAL A 99 8.66 -12.83 -19.40
N GLY A 100 8.96 -12.33 -20.59
CA GLY A 100 8.30 -12.74 -21.85
C GLY A 100 6.90 -12.16 -22.04
N SER A 101 6.34 -11.46 -21.04
CA SER A 101 5.02 -10.83 -21.15
C SER A 101 4.92 -9.54 -20.33
N PRO A 102 5.84 -8.57 -20.50
CA PRO A 102 5.81 -7.33 -19.73
C PRO A 102 4.51 -6.56 -19.96
N ARG A 103 4.07 -5.86 -18.94
CA ARG A 103 2.86 -5.00 -18.95
C ARG A 103 3.21 -3.62 -18.41
N PRO A 104 2.46 -2.60 -18.82
CA PRO A 104 2.56 -1.29 -18.20
C PRO A 104 2.34 -1.36 -16.69
N LYS A 105 3.08 -0.57 -15.92
CA LYS A 105 2.90 -0.43 -14.48
C LYS A 105 1.60 0.36 -14.22
N ALA A 106 0.52 -0.37 -14.04
CA ALA A 106 -0.81 0.22 -13.86
C ALA A 106 -1.68 -0.63 -12.93
N GLY A 107 -2.46 0.02 -12.08
CA GLY A 107 -3.26 -0.61 -11.04
C GLY A 107 -4.20 -1.73 -11.52
N VAL A 108 -4.68 -1.67 -12.77
CA VAL A 108 -5.52 -2.72 -13.34
C VAL A 108 -4.81 -4.08 -13.44
N TYR A 109 -3.50 -4.09 -13.68
CA TYR A 109 -2.72 -5.31 -13.71
C TYR A 109 -2.42 -5.80 -12.30
N ALA A 110 -2.07 -4.89 -11.38
CA ALA A 110 -1.86 -5.22 -9.96
C ALA A 110 -3.10 -5.87 -9.34
N VAL A 111 -4.27 -5.23 -9.51
CA VAL A 111 -5.55 -5.74 -9.01
C VAL A 111 -5.90 -7.12 -9.55
N ARG A 112 -5.66 -7.37 -10.84
CA ARG A 112 -5.93 -8.67 -11.46
C ARG A 112 -4.90 -9.74 -11.13
N ALA A 113 -3.69 -9.36 -10.78
CA ALA A 113 -2.66 -10.27 -10.29
C ALA A 113 -2.98 -10.79 -8.88
N GLY A 114 -3.61 -10.00 -8.03
CA GLY A 114 -3.87 -10.33 -6.62
C GLY A 114 -4.51 -11.71 -6.39
N PRO A 115 -5.66 -12.04 -7.00
CA PRO A 115 -6.27 -13.37 -6.85
C PRO A 115 -5.38 -14.51 -7.34
N VAL A 116 -4.62 -14.29 -8.42
CA VAL A 116 -3.68 -15.29 -8.96
C VAL A 116 -2.52 -15.50 -8.00
N LEU A 117 -1.98 -14.42 -7.47
CA LEU A 117 -0.92 -14.44 -6.46
C LEU A 117 -1.37 -15.23 -5.23
N ALA A 118 -2.55 -14.92 -4.70
CA ALA A 118 -3.10 -15.60 -3.53
C ALA A 118 -3.34 -17.10 -3.77
N ASP A 119 -3.87 -17.50 -4.95
CA ASP A 119 -4.03 -18.93 -5.30
C ASP A 119 -2.67 -19.62 -5.44
N ASN A 120 -1.70 -18.97 -6.06
CA ASN A 120 -0.38 -19.55 -6.29
C ASN A 120 0.43 -19.70 -4.99
N ILE A 121 0.36 -18.75 -4.07
CA ILE A 121 0.97 -18.89 -2.73
C ILE A 121 0.33 -20.06 -1.98
N ARG A 122 -1.00 -20.16 -1.94
CA ARG A 122 -1.69 -21.31 -1.29
C ARG A 122 -1.30 -22.64 -1.93
N ARG A 123 -1.17 -22.68 -3.26
CA ARG A 123 -0.71 -23.89 -3.97
C ARG A 123 0.70 -24.26 -3.57
N PHE A 124 1.59 -23.29 -3.56
CA PHE A 124 3.00 -23.51 -3.20
C PHE A 124 3.14 -24.05 -1.78
N VAL A 125 2.48 -23.43 -0.80
CA VAL A 125 2.47 -23.89 0.59
C VAL A 125 1.88 -25.31 0.72
N ALA A 126 0.87 -25.64 -0.08
CA ALA A 126 0.28 -26.98 -0.12
C ALA A 126 1.08 -28.00 -0.95
N GLY A 127 2.30 -27.70 -1.39
CA GLY A 127 3.11 -28.58 -2.24
C GLY A 127 2.56 -28.78 -3.66
N ARG A 128 1.61 -27.93 -4.11
CA ARG A 128 1.00 -28.01 -5.44
C ARG A 128 1.69 -27.06 -6.40
N ARG A 129 1.71 -27.37 -7.69
CA ARG A 129 2.29 -26.49 -8.71
C ARG A 129 1.47 -25.20 -8.86
N PRO A 130 2.11 -24.01 -8.80
CA PRO A 130 1.50 -22.73 -9.15
C PRO A 130 0.99 -22.73 -10.59
N LYS A 131 -0.06 -21.95 -10.86
CA LYS A 131 -0.66 -21.81 -12.19
C LYS A 131 -0.16 -20.57 -12.93
N PRO A 132 0.15 -20.68 -14.22
CA PRO A 132 0.55 -19.53 -15.01
C PRO A 132 -0.61 -18.56 -15.23
N TRP A 133 -0.33 -17.25 -15.07
CA TRP A 133 -1.23 -16.16 -15.39
C TRP A 133 -0.90 -15.55 -16.75
N LYS A 134 -1.91 -15.31 -17.55
CA LYS A 134 -1.79 -14.58 -18.81
C LYS A 134 -2.51 -13.23 -18.65
N PRO A 135 -1.77 -12.15 -18.34
CA PRO A 135 -2.38 -10.83 -18.21
C PRO A 135 -2.91 -10.35 -19.57
N GLN A 136 -4.02 -9.61 -19.52
CA GLN A 136 -4.59 -9.04 -20.74
C GLN A 136 -3.59 -8.15 -21.47
N ARG A 137 -3.64 -8.17 -22.81
CA ARG A 137 -2.72 -7.36 -23.63
C ARG A 137 -3.04 -5.87 -23.57
N ARG A 138 -4.31 -5.50 -23.42
CA ARG A 138 -4.79 -4.11 -23.42
C ARG A 138 -5.74 -3.89 -22.27
N ALA A 139 -5.55 -2.79 -21.57
CA ALA A 139 -6.47 -2.31 -20.54
C ALA A 139 -7.26 -1.11 -21.07
N LEU A 140 -8.44 -0.92 -20.53
CA LEU A 140 -9.18 0.32 -20.68
C LEU A 140 -8.59 1.34 -19.69
N ALA A 141 -8.10 2.47 -20.19
CA ALA A 141 -7.72 3.62 -19.38
C ALA A 141 -8.82 4.69 -19.49
N ILE A 142 -9.24 5.24 -18.35
CA ILE A 142 -10.22 6.33 -18.31
C ILE A 142 -9.62 7.46 -17.48
N LEU A 143 -9.33 8.58 -18.14
CA LEU A 143 -8.71 9.77 -17.55
C LEU A 143 -9.77 10.85 -17.37
N GLY A 144 -10.02 11.25 -16.12
CA GLY A 144 -10.95 12.34 -15.81
C GLY A 144 -10.40 13.68 -16.26
N THR A 145 -11.26 14.55 -16.78
CA THR A 145 -10.91 15.89 -17.27
C THR A 145 -11.50 17.02 -16.44
N ALA A 146 -12.01 16.70 -15.25
CA ALA A 146 -12.58 17.63 -14.26
C ALA A 146 -13.81 18.46 -14.72
N ASP A 147 -14.23 18.33 -15.98
CA ASP A 147 -15.39 19.00 -16.59
C ASP A 147 -16.66 18.11 -16.62
N GLY A 148 -16.72 17.07 -15.83
CA GLY A 148 -17.79 16.06 -15.85
C GLY A 148 -17.72 15.12 -17.03
N ARG A 149 -16.56 15.05 -17.69
CA ARG A 149 -16.23 14.14 -18.78
C ARG A 149 -14.96 13.37 -18.47
N SER A 150 -14.63 12.43 -19.34
CA SER A 150 -13.36 11.68 -19.27
C SER A 150 -12.91 11.28 -20.67
N VAL A 151 -11.62 11.09 -20.83
CA VAL A 151 -11.04 10.48 -22.02
C VAL A 151 -10.92 8.98 -21.78
N GLY A 152 -11.71 8.19 -22.50
CA GLY A 152 -11.60 6.73 -22.53
C GLY A 152 -10.64 6.29 -23.64
N ILE A 153 -9.69 5.40 -23.28
CA ILE A 153 -8.65 4.92 -24.19
C ILE A 153 -8.66 3.39 -24.17
N ARG A 154 -8.78 2.77 -25.35
CA ARG A 154 -8.67 1.31 -25.51
C ARG A 154 -7.95 0.97 -26.80
N GLY A 155 -6.73 0.46 -26.69
CA GLY A 155 -5.88 0.21 -27.85
C GLY A 155 -5.63 1.51 -28.62
N ASN A 156 -5.96 1.55 -29.91
CA ASN A 156 -5.75 2.73 -30.76
C ASN A 156 -6.92 3.72 -30.75
N HIS A 157 -7.99 3.44 -30.00
CA HIS A 157 -9.17 4.30 -29.93
C HIS A 157 -9.13 5.16 -28.67
N ALA A 158 -9.43 6.44 -28.86
CA ALA A 158 -9.64 7.39 -27.77
C ALA A 158 -10.81 8.29 -28.10
N SER A 159 -11.65 8.59 -27.10
CA SER A 159 -12.75 9.55 -27.21
C SER A 159 -12.99 10.25 -25.89
N HIS A 160 -13.47 11.49 -25.94
CA HIS A 160 -13.81 12.31 -24.80
C HIS A 160 -15.31 12.45 -24.67
N SER A 161 -15.91 11.97 -23.57
CA SER A 161 -17.36 12.02 -23.39
C SER A 161 -17.79 11.90 -21.93
N ARG A 162 -19.06 12.26 -21.66
CA ARG A 162 -19.74 12.03 -20.36
C ARG A 162 -19.96 10.54 -20.07
N PHE A 163 -20.07 9.70 -21.11
CA PHE A 163 -20.19 8.25 -20.97
C PHE A 163 -18.99 7.65 -20.23
N TRP A 164 -17.77 8.06 -20.61
CA TRP A 164 -16.55 7.58 -19.94
C TRP A 164 -16.47 8.04 -18.49
N TRP A 165 -16.92 9.26 -18.19
CA TRP A 165 -16.98 9.75 -16.81
C TRP A 165 -17.98 8.93 -15.97
N TRP A 166 -19.18 8.67 -16.51
CA TRP A 166 -20.17 7.84 -15.85
C TRP A 166 -19.65 6.40 -15.64
N LEU A 167 -19.06 5.79 -16.68
CA LEU A 167 -18.49 4.45 -16.59
C LEU A 167 -17.35 4.38 -15.55
N LYS A 168 -16.46 5.38 -15.53
CA LYS A 168 -15.40 5.47 -14.50
C LYS A 168 -16.01 5.51 -13.11
N LYS A 169 -16.96 6.41 -12.87
CA LYS A 169 -17.65 6.55 -11.58
C LYS A 169 -18.35 5.25 -11.15
N TRP A 170 -18.95 4.53 -12.09
CA TRP A 170 -19.57 3.24 -11.81
C TRP A 170 -18.53 2.16 -11.45
N ILE A 171 -17.43 2.08 -12.19
CA ILE A 171 -16.31 1.15 -11.90
C ILE A 171 -15.73 1.44 -10.53
N ASP A 172 -15.40 2.71 -10.25
CA ASP A 172 -14.77 3.13 -9.00
C ASP A 172 -15.69 2.84 -7.79
N ARG A 173 -16.99 3.16 -7.89
CA ARG A 173 -17.98 2.85 -6.84
C ARG A 173 -18.11 1.34 -6.60
N ARG A 174 -18.20 0.54 -7.67
CA ARG A 174 -18.28 -0.91 -7.56
C ARG A 174 -17.01 -1.51 -6.95
N TRP A 175 -15.88 -0.90 -7.24
CA TRP A 175 -14.62 -1.30 -6.62
C TRP A 175 -14.60 -0.95 -5.13
N MET A 176 -14.93 0.27 -4.78
CA MET A 176 -14.98 0.73 -3.38
C MET A 176 -15.99 -0.06 -2.54
N ALA A 177 -17.16 -0.40 -3.09
CA ALA A 177 -18.17 -1.20 -2.40
C ALA A 177 -17.65 -2.56 -1.89
N LYS A 178 -16.58 -3.11 -2.48
CA LYS A 178 -15.95 -4.34 -1.98
C LYS A 178 -15.26 -4.15 -0.64
N TYR A 179 -14.92 -2.92 -0.29
CA TYR A 179 -14.20 -2.58 0.94
C TYR A 179 -15.09 -1.85 1.95
N THR A 180 -16.17 -1.22 1.49
CA THR A 180 -17.15 -0.52 2.35
C THR A 180 -18.34 -1.40 2.71
N ASP A 181 -18.85 -2.19 1.75
CA ASP A 181 -20.00 -3.08 1.96
C ASP A 181 -19.51 -4.49 2.37
N LEU A 182 -18.83 -4.57 3.48
CA LEU A 182 -18.42 -5.85 4.05
C LEU A 182 -19.66 -6.59 4.52
N LYS A 183 -20.16 -7.55 3.72
CA LYS A 183 -21.19 -8.50 4.15
C LYS A 183 -20.60 -9.40 5.22
N MET A 184 -20.73 -8.98 6.47
CA MET A 184 -20.32 -9.78 7.60
C MET A 184 -21.55 -10.47 8.20
N ALA A 185 -21.37 -11.72 8.60
CA ALA A 185 -22.39 -12.38 9.42
C ALA A 185 -22.69 -11.49 10.64
N SER A 186 -23.97 -11.31 10.95
CA SER A 186 -24.34 -10.61 12.17
C SER A 186 -23.60 -11.25 13.34
N PRO A 187 -22.90 -10.46 14.16
CA PRO A 187 -22.23 -11.03 15.32
C PRO A 187 -23.28 -11.72 16.20
N PRO A 188 -22.93 -12.83 16.86
CA PRO A 188 -23.78 -13.35 17.92
C PRO A 188 -24.03 -12.21 18.90
N ALA A 189 -25.27 -12.10 19.40
CA ALA A 189 -25.63 -11.09 20.38
C ALA A 189 -24.57 -11.09 21.48
N PRO A 190 -24.03 -9.92 21.87
CA PRO A 190 -22.97 -9.87 22.86
C PRO A 190 -23.52 -10.50 24.14
N ALA A 191 -22.85 -11.56 24.65
CA ALA A 191 -23.11 -12.06 25.96
C ALA A 191 -22.89 -10.88 26.92
N ALA A 192 -23.92 -10.48 27.65
CA ALA A 192 -23.82 -9.41 28.61
C ALA A 192 -22.71 -9.77 29.61
N LEU A 193 -21.60 -9.09 29.54
CA LEU A 193 -20.54 -9.19 30.53
C LEU A 193 -21.01 -8.42 31.76
N PRO A 194 -21.22 -9.07 32.90
CA PRO A 194 -21.62 -8.37 34.13
C PRO A 194 -20.46 -7.47 34.58
N GLY A 195 -20.66 -6.17 34.61
CA GLY A 195 -19.76 -5.24 35.29
C GLY A 195 -19.13 -4.11 34.46
N LEU A 196 -19.34 -4.04 33.14
CA LEU A 196 -18.82 -2.95 32.32
C LEU A 196 -19.96 -2.03 31.84
N SER A 197 -20.57 -1.32 32.77
CA SER A 197 -21.48 -0.23 32.45
C SER A 197 -20.96 1.06 33.06
N LYS A 198 -20.05 1.72 32.41
CA LYS A 198 -19.85 3.18 32.40
C LYS A 198 -19.05 3.55 31.19
N THR A 199 -19.73 4.06 30.17
CA THR A 199 -19.08 4.89 29.15
C THR A 199 -18.44 6.09 29.87
N PRO A 200 -17.14 6.37 29.63
CA PRO A 200 -16.55 7.63 30.10
C PRO A 200 -17.31 8.78 29.43
N ASP A 201 -17.64 9.78 30.24
CA ASP A 201 -18.31 10.99 29.78
C ASP A 201 -17.42 11.73 28.80
N SER A 202 -17.88 11.95 27.56
CA SER A 202 -17.13 12.54 26.46
C SER A 202 -16.86 14.05 26.63
N THR A 203 -17.00 14.60 27.82
CA THR A 203 -16.82 16.01 28.16
C THR A 203 -15.51 16.33 28.88
N ASP A 204 -14.58 15.37 29.01
CA ASP A 204 -13.29 15.64 29.64
C ASP A 204 -12.36 16.35 28.64
N PRO A 205 -11.99 17.63 28.88
CA PRO A 205 -11.11 18.40 27.99
C PRO A 205 -9.67 17.87 27.91
N ALA A 206 -9.32 16.84 28.69
CA ALA A 206 -8.01 16.17 28.62
C ALA A 206 -7.90 15.20 27.42
N PHE A 207 -8.98 14.90 26.72
CA PHE A 207 -8.95 14.17 25.45
C PHE A 207 -8.76 15.14 24.29
N GLU A 208 -7.61 15.76 24.17
CA GLU A 208 -7.16 16.28 22.87
C GLU A 208 -7.09 15.06 21.92
N ALA A 209 -7.89 15.12 20.86
CA ALA A 209 -7.97 14.06 19.88
C ALA A 209 -6.57 13.72 19.32
N ILE A 210 -6.00 12.64 19.77
CA ILE A 210 -4.79 12.07 19.18
C ILE A 210 -5.13 11.79 17.72
N ARG A 211 -4.57 12.55 16.80
CA ARG A 211 -4.75 12.34 15.36
C ARG A 211 -4.01 11.07 14.97
N CYS A 212 -4.72 9.96 14.91
CA CYS A 212 -4.18 8.76 14.29
C CYS A 212 -4.08 8.98 12.79
N LEU A 213 -2.87 8.98 12.26
CA LEU A 213 -2.61 9.07 10.82
C LEU A 213 -2.58 7.68 10.15
N GLY A 214 -2.95 6.63 10.89
CA GLY A 214 -2.90 5.24 10.47
C GLY A 214 -1.48 4.68 10.36
N CYS A 215 -1.33 3.51 9.75
CA CYS A 215 -0.02 2.86 9.58
C CYS A 215 1.01 3.71 8.79
N GLY A 216 0.54 4.66 7.96
CA GLY A 216 1.41 5.60 7.24
C GLY A 216 2.05 6.68 8.12
N ALA A 217 1.64 6.80 9.39
CA ALA A 217 2.23 7.73 10.36
C ALA A 217 3.38 7.12 11.17
N LYS A 218 3.67 5.83 10.98
CA LYS A 218 4.77 5.17 11.66
C LYS A 218 6.10 5.83 11.25
N THR A 219 6.97 5.98 12.22
CA THR A 219 8.33 6.49 12.00
C THR A 219 9.04 5.62 10.96
N GLY A 220 9.78 6.25 10.04
CA GLY A 220 10.53 5.51 9.01
C GLY A 220 11.48 4.48 9.64
N HIS A 221 11.62 3.33 8.98
CA HIS A 221 12.39 2.17 9.43
C HIS A 221 13.79 2.53 9.96
N GLU A 222 14.55 3.36 9.25
CA GLU A 222 15.92 3.73 9.66
C GLU A 222 15.94 4.54 10.96
N THR A 223 14.99 5.46 11.13
CA THR A 223 14.89 6.29 12.34
C THR A 223 14.45 5.46 13.54
N LEU A 224 13.49 4.55 13.34
CA LEU A 224 13.03 3.63 14.38
C LEU A 224 14.15 2.69 14.81
N ALA A 225 14.87 2.10 13.86
CA ALA A 225 16.01 1.21 14.13
C ALA A 225 17.13 1.92 14.92
N ALA A 226 17.41 3.19 14.59
CA ALA A 226 18.38 3.97 15.35
C ALA A 226 17.93 4.22 16.79
N ALA A 227 16.68 4.63 16.98
CA ALA A 227 16.10 4.87 18.30
C ALA A 227 16.05 3.59 19.15
N MET A 228 15.68 2.45 18.53
CA MET A 228 15.64 1.16 19.23
C MET A 228 17.02 0.67 19.66
N ARG A 229 18.06 0.86 18.85
CA ARG A 229 19.44 0.55 19.24
C ARG A 229 19.90 1.39 20.44
N GLU A 230 19.66 2.69 20.37
CA GLU A 230 20.01 3.61 21.47
C GLU A 230 19.28 3.24 22.76
N ALA A 231 17.98 2.95 22.66
CA ALA A 231 17.18 2.51 23.80
C ALA A 231 17.68 1.17 24.38
N ALA A 232 18.08 0.22 23.54
CA ALA A 232 18.63 -1.06 23.97
C ALA A 232 19.99 -0.88 24.70
N GLU A 233 20.87 -0.03 24.19
CA GLU A 233 22.15 0.29 24.84
C GLU A 233 21.95 0.91 26.24
N ILE A 234 21.01 1.85 26.35
CA ILE A 234 20.63 2.47 27.62
C ILE A 234 20.06 1.42 28.59
N ALA A 235 19.14 0.58 28.11
CA ALA A 235 18.51 -0.44 28.95
C ALA A 235 19.49 -1.47 29.48
N VAL A 236 20.46 -1.92 28.66
CA VAL A 236 21.55 -2.81 29.08
C VAL A 236 22.42 -2.11 30.09
N GLY A 237 22.75 -0.83 29.90
CA GLY A 237 23.52 -0.01 30.88
C GLY A 237 22.80 0.14 32.22
N LEU A 238 21.47 0.04 32.25
CA LEU A 238 20.64 0.06 33.46
C LEU A 238 20.40 -1.34 34.06
N GLY A 239 21.00 -2.41 33.50
CA GLY A 239 20.88 -3.78 34.02
C GLY A 239 19.73 -4.59 33.44
N ALA A 240 19.13 -4.20 32.34
CA ALA A 240 18.16 -5.02 31.65
C ALA A 240 18.80 -6.30 31.07
N ASP A 241 18.04 -7.38 31.06
CA ASP A 241 18.48 -8.65 30.47
C ASP A 241 18.64 -8.51 28.94
N PRO A 242 19.87 -8.69 28.38
CA PRO A 242 20.10 -8.58 26.94
C PRO A 242 19.23 -9.52 26.10
N ARG A 243 18.73 -10.62 26.67
CA ARG A 243 17.85 -11.58 25.99
C ARG A 243 16.44 -11.03 25.73
N LEU A 244 16.06 -9.97 26.41
CA LEU A 244 14.77 -9.25 26.20
C LEU A 244 14.89 -8.13 25.17
N MET A 245 16.09 -7.90 24.64
CA MET A 245 16.30 -6.92 23.59
C MET A 245 15.97 -7.52 22.22
N PRO A 246 15.36 -6.72 21.33
CA PRO A 246 15.10 -7.21 19.98
C PRO A 246 16.42 -7.58 19.30
N PRO A 247 16.51 -8.73 18.61
CA PRO A 247 17.69 -9.07 17.83
C PRO A 247 17.95 -8.02 16.76
N ASP A 248 19.22 -7.80 16.43
CA ASP A 248 19.64 -6.84 15.42
C ASP A 248 18.87 -7.03 14.12
N GLY A 249 18.11 -6.02 13.71
CA GLY A 249 17.36 -5.98 12.46
C GLY A 249 15.86 -6.24 12.56
N LEU A 250 15.30 -6.58 13.71
CA LEU A 250 13.84 -6.65 13.90
C LEU A 250 13.29 -5.27 14.22
N ASN A 251 12.77 -4.60 13.19
CA ASN A 251 11.96 -3.39 13.32
C ASN A 251 10.48 -3.80 13.30
N GLU A 252 10.07 -4.52 14.32
CA GLU A 252 8.74 -5.07 14.36
C GLU A 252 7.87 -4.33 15.35
N ASP A 253 6.61 -4.17 15.00
CA ASP A 253 5.57 -3.64 15.87
C ASP A 253 5.14 -4.68 16.92
N SER A 254 5.89 -5.78 17.05
CA SER A 254 5.65 -6.87 18.00
C SER A 254 6.93 -7.28 18.74
N ALA A 255 6.78 -7.75 19.96
CA ALA A 255 7.87 -8.30 20.76
C ALA A 255 7.75 -9.83 20.86
N ILE A 256 8.88 -10.52 20.71
CA ILE A 256 8.99 -11.97 20.97
C ILE A 256 9.49 -12.13 22.40
N LEU A 257 8.69 -12.75 23.25
CA LEU A 257 9.05 -13.00 24.65
C LEU A 257 9.28 -14.50 24.87
N PRO A 258 10.37 -14.89 25.53
CA PRO A 258 10.59 -16.29 25.87
C PRO A 258 9.57 -16.76 26.91
N VAL A 259 8.94 -17.90 26.66
CA VAL A 259 8.03 -18.55 27.62
C VAL A 259 8.76 -19.75 28.24
N PRO A 260 8.77 -19.90 29.59
CA PRO A 260 9.68 -20.80 30.29
C PRO A 260 9.63 -22.28 29.94
N GLU A 261 8.59 -22.80 29.29
CA GLU A 261 8.46 -24.26 29.11
C GLU A 261 8.12 -24.73 27.69
N SER A 262 7.79 -23.89 26.71
CA SER A 262 7.29 -24.42 25.42
C SER A 262 7.36 -23.51 24.19
N GLY A 263 8.25 -22.55 24.13
CA GLY A 263 8.38 -21.76 22.92
C GLY A 263 8.53 -20.25 23.14
N GLU A 264 8.12 -19.48 22.16
CA GLU A 264 8.19 -18.04 22.12
C GLU A 264 6.78 -17.44 22.18
N MET A 265 6.62 -16.32 22.86
CA MET A 265 5.37 -15.55 22.88
C MET A 265 5.58 -14.26 22.08
N VAL A 266 4.67 -14.01 21.14
CA VAL A 266 4.63 -12.76 20.37
C VAL A 266 3.54 -11.87 20.97
N GLN A 267 3.88 -10.63 21.27
CA GLN A 267 2.95 -9.63 21.79
C GLN A 267 3.00 -8.38 20.92
N SER A 268 1.85 -7.86 20.53
CA SER A 268 1.68 -6.55 19.88
C SER A 268 0.80 -5.65 20.73
N ILE A 269 1.08 -4.37 20.72
CA ILE A 269 0.29 -3.34 21.41
C ILE A 269 0.05 -2.20 20.42
N ASP A 270 -1.21 -1.94 20.11
CA ASP A 270 -1.63 -0.87 19.22
C ASP A 270 -2.56 0.11 19.91
N VAL A 271 -2.37 1.39 19.64
CA VAL A 271 -3.26 2.45 20.07
C VAL A 271 -3.93 3.03 18.84
N ILE A 272 -5.25 2.89 18.75
CA ILE A 272 -6.05 3.38 17.63
C ILE A 272 -6.99 4.48 18.12
N SER A 273 -6.89 5.67 17.54
CA SER A 273 -7.84 6.74 17.80
C SER A 273 -9.17 6.48 17.09
N GLU A 274 -10.22 7.15 17.54
CA GLU A 274 -11.54 7.08 16.90
C GLU A 274 -11.48 7.62 15.46
N ILE A 275 -11.44 6.69 14.50
CA ILE A 275 -11.45 6.99 13.05
C ILE A 275 -12.86 6.89 12.45
N ILE A 276 -13.79 6.28 13.17
CA ILE A 276 -15.21 6.15 12.82
C ILE A 276 -16.05 6.22 14.10
N SER A 277 -17.25 6.76 13.98
CA SER A 277 -18.17 6.96 15.13
C SER A 277 -18.93 5.70 15.59
N ASP A 278 -18.87 4.59 14.84
CA ASP A 278 -19.47 3.32 15.24
C ASP A 278 -18.46 2.53 16.11
N PRO A 279 -18.69 2.41 17.43
CA PRO A 279 -17.74 1.78 18.34
C PRO A 279 -17.58 0.27 18.07
N PHE A 280 -18.60 -0.39 17.55
CA PHE A 280 -18.51 -1.80 17.18
C PHE A 280 -17.56 -2.00 15.96
N GLN A 281 -17.71 -1.16 14.93
CA GLN A 281 -16.81 -1.21 13.77
C GLN A 281 -15.39 -0.79 14.14
N LEU A 282 -15.24 0.23 14.99
CA LEU A 282 -13.94 0.65 15.51
C LEU A 282 -13.24 -0.49 16.25
N GLY A 283 -13.94 -1.17 17.16
CA GLY A 283 -13.40 -2.32 17.89
C GLY A 283 -12.98 -3.47 16.97
N ARG A 284 -13.72 -3.71 15.89
CA ARG A 284 -13.35 -4.71 14.88
C ARG A 284 -12.08 -4.32 14.11
N ILE A 285 -11.98 -3.06 13.72
CA ILE A 285 -10.78 -2.54 13.05
C ILE A 285 -9.58 -2.66 13.98
N ALA A 286 -9.72 -2.25 15.24
CA ALA A 286 -8.68 -2.35 16.25
C ALA A 286 -8.21 -3.81 16.44
N ALA A 287 -9.14 -4.74 16.59
CA ALA A 287 -8.81 -6.15 16.76
C ALA A 287 -8.08 -6.74 15.53
N VAL A 288 -8.55 -6.45 14.32
CA VAL A 288 -7.90 -6.93 13.08
C VAL A 288 -6.51 -6.30 12.94
N HIS A 289 -6.37 -5.03 13.30
CA HIS A 289 -5.10 -4.32 13.22
C HIS A 289 -4.07 -4.94 14.17
N ALA A 290 -4.41 -5.08 15.45
CA ALA A 290 -3.52 -5.69 16.44
C ALA A 290 -3.17 -7.16 16.12
N MET A 291 -4.13 -7.95 15.60
CA MET A 291 -3.86 -9.32 15.19
C MET A 291 -2.99 -9.41 13.94
N SER A 292 -2.94 -8.38 13.09
CA SER A 292 -2.16 -8.42 11.85
C SER A 292 -0.66 -8.58 12.12
N ASP A 293 -0.14 -7.95 13.16
CA ASP A 293 1.26 -8.04 13.54
C ASP A 293 1.61 -9.43 14.11
N ILE A 294 0.67 -10.04 14.84
CA ILE A 294 0.81 -11.42 15.32
C ILE A 294 0.87 -12.40 14.14
N TYR A 295 0.00 -12.25 13.14
CA TYR A 295 0.02 -13.08 11.94
C TYR A 295 1.28 -12.84 11.09
N ALA A 296 1.76 -11.60 11.03
CA ALA A 296 3.00 -11.26 10.32
C ALA A 296 4.23 -11.94 10.96
N ALA A 297 4.22 -12.10 12.28
CA ALA A 297 5.22 -12.85 13.03
C ALA A 297 5.04 -14.39 12.95
N ASN A 298 4.14 -14.90 12.09
CA ASN A 298 3.80 -16.32 11.96
C ASN A 298 3.30 -16.95 13.27
N ALA A 299 2.66 -16.18 14.13
CA ALA A 299 2.10 -16.61 15.40
C ALA A 299 0.56 -16.71 15.34
N VAL A 300 -0.03 -17.39 16.30
CA VAL A 300 -1.47 -17.57 16.42
C VAL A 300 -1.98 -16.73 17.61
N PRO A 301 -2.97 -15.83 17.42
CA PRO A 301 -3.56 -15.09 18.51
C PRO A 301 -4.26 -16.06 19.51
N VAL A 302 -3.89 -16.00 20.77
CA VAL A 302 -4.47 -16.85 21.82
C VAL A 302 -5.28 -16.07 22.83
N TRP A 303 -4.96 -14.78 23.03
CA TRP A 303 -5.70 -13.86 23.89
C TRP A 303 -5.49 -12.41 23.43
N ALA A 304 -6.40 -11.53 23.81
CA ALA A 304 -6.33 -10.10 23.58
C ALA A 304 -6.87 -9.35 24.78
N MET A 305 -6.29 -8.19 25.07
CA MET A 305 -6.80 -7.23 26.05
C MET A 305 -7.20 -5.96 25.32
N ALA A 306 -8.32 -5.36 25.73
CA ALA A 306 -8.73 -4.03 25.32
C ALA A 306 -8.71 -3.12 26.56
N ALA A 307 -8.07 -1.96 26.45
CA ALA A 307 -7.95 -0.97 27.51
C ALA A 307 -8.62 0.35 27.09
#